data_3e0609037ef396909916d6a493c12556
#
_entry.id   3e0609037ef396909916d6a493c12556
#
_cell.length_a   1.000
_cell.length_b   1.000
_cell.length_c   1.000
_cell.angle_alpha   90.00
_cell.angle_beta   90.00
_cell.angle_gamma   90.00
#
_symmetry.space_group_name_H-M   'P 1'
#
loop_
_entity.id
_entity.type
_entity.pdbx_description
1 polymer ?
#
loop_
_entity_poly.entity_id
_entity_poly.type
_entity_poly.pdbx_seq_one_letter_code
_entity_poly.pdbx_strand_id
1 'polypeptide(L)'
;RRWLAGNVCDRAAAAVLGLVLAAFVVVIPFWEPSNTGLATKDYNTAFWDGENTVSFVYQQYGALAHSLLNGRLDLEADPPAELLALDNPYDAGARDAAQINDIHWDHAFYNGRYYVYFGIVPCLLFQLPFEALTGIQNLAYAPCMVLLGLIFLAACFGVVGQAVRRWFPQASAAASLLAVAAVALGSQFYYLLLRPYIYEYAILCGAALLMLGLWLWLSAASTPVEKRGALVAKLVFGSLCVALVAGCRPQMELFAFLAVPIFWPRYIGQKRLRGRGGPPRFCCRWCWSLPGSCGTTLRGSARPLTLAPTTT
;
A
#
# COMPACT_ATOMS: atom_id res chain seq x y z
N ARG A 1 -3.18 0.10 24.43
CA ARG A 1 -4.52 0.21 25.09
C ARG A 1 -5.01 1.66 25.22
N ARG A 2 -4.15 2.69 25.32
CA ARG A 2 -4.61 4.09 25.54
C ARG A 2 -5.18 4.79 24.32
N TRP A 3 -4.78 4.45 23.09
CA TRP A 3 -5.32 5.10 21.88
C TRP A 3 -6.79 4.73 21.61
N LEU A 4 -7.24 3.54 22.02
CA LEU A 4 -8.65 3.12 21.99
C LEU A 4 -9.30 3.15 23.40
N ALA A 5 -8.52 3.46 24.45
CA ALA A 5 -9.01 3.66 25.82
C ALA A 5 -9.33 5.13 26.13
N GLY A 6 -9.23 6.01 25.10
CA GLY A 6 -9.73 7.38 25.16
C GLY A 6 -11.22 7.44 25.46
N ASN A 7 -11.69 8.62 25.83
CA ASN A 7 -13.09 8.88 26.14
C ASN A 7 -14.01 8.39 25.01
N VAL A 8 -15.26 8.11 25.33
CA VAL A 8 -16.28 7.71 24.34
C VAL A 8 -16.32 8.67 23.14
N CYS A 9 -16.10 9.97 23.37
CA CYS A 9 -15.99 11.00 22.32
C CYS A 9 -14.85 10.75 21.34
N ASP A 10 -13.68 10.28 21.78
CA ASP A 10 -12.54 10.04 20.89
C ASP A 10 -12.80 8.84 19.96
N ARG A 11 -13.48 7.82 20.47
CA ARG A 11 -13.89 6.65 19.67
C ARG A 11 -14.98 7.02 18.66
N ALA A 12 -15.94 7.85 19.08
CA ALA A 12 -16.99 8.35 18.22
C ALA A 12 -16.38 9.21 17.08
N ALA A 13 -15.46 10.12 17.40
CA ALA A 13 -14.76 10.94 16.41
C ALA A 13 -13.97 10.08 15.41
N ALA A 14 -13.27 9.03 15.89
CA ALA A 14 -12.55 8.10 15.01
C ALA A 14 -13.51 7.31 14.10
N ALA A 15 -14.63 6.86 14.64
CA ALA A 15 -15.66 6.17 13.87
C ALA A 15 -16.29 7.08 12.81
N VAL A 16 -16.63 8.33 13.18
CA VAL A 16 -17.20 9.32 12.25
C VAL A 16 -16.21 9.62 11.13
N LEU A 17 -14.93 9.91 11.44
CA LEU A 17 -13.91 10.12 10.43
C LEU A 17 -13.78 8.90 9.51
N GLY A 18 -13.72 7.70 10.09
CA GLY A 18 -13.62 6.46 9.32
C GLY A 18 -14.82 6.25 8.40
N LEU A 19 -16.05 6.50 8.87
CA LEU A 19 -17.26 6.39 8.07
C LEU A 19 -17.31 7.43 6.95
N VAL A 20 -16.93 8.68 7.21
CA VAL A 20 -16.90 9.73 6.19
C VAL A 20 -15.88 9.37 5.10
N LEU A 21 -14.66 8.99 5.49
CA LEU A 21 -13.64 8.59 4.51
C LEU A 21 -14.06 7.32 3.76
N ALA A 22 -14.66 6.34 4.41
CA ALA A 22 -15.19 5.15 3.76
C ALA A 22 -16.30 5.45 2.77
N ALA A 23 -17.20 6.38 3.09
CA ALA A 23 -18.26 6.83 2.19
C ALA A 23 -17.66 7.45 0.91
N PHE A 24 -16.61 8.28 1.03
CA PHE A 24 -15.89 8.78 -0.14
C PHE A 24 -15.26 7.65 -0.98
N VAL A 25 -14.65 6.66 -0.33
CA VAL A 25 -14.07 5.50 -1.03
C VAL A 25 -15.11 4.74 -1.84
N VAL A 26 -16.31 4.60 -1.32
CA VAL A 26 -17.41 3.88 -2.01
C VAL A 26 -18.01 4.69 -3.14
N VAL A 27 -18.16 6.01 -2.97
CA VAL A 27 -18.88 6.86 -3.93
C VAL A 27 -17.99 7.33 -5.07
N ILE A 28 -16.75 7.73 -4.77
CA ILE A 28 -15.86 8.40 -5.75
C ILE A 28 -15.59 7.56 -7.00
N PRO A 29 -15.28 6.25 -6.96
CA PRO A 29 -15.01 5.47 -8.17
C PRO A 29 -16.18 5.38 -9.15
N PHE A 30 -17.41 5.59 -8.65
CA PHE A 30 -18.63 5.57 -9.44
C PHE A 30 -19.18 6.97 -9.78
N TRP A 31 -18.38 8.00 -9.56
CA TRP A 31 -18.78 9.38 -9.88
C TRP A 31 -19.07 9.55 -11.39
N GLU A 32 -18.31 8.87 -12.22
CA GLU A 32 -18.55 8.81 -13.65
C GLU A 32 -19.58 7.71 -13.98
N PRO A 33 -20.67 8.02 -14.73
CA PRO A 33 -21.69 7.02 -15.06
C PRO A 33 -21.15 5.80 -15.81
N SER A 34 -20.08 5.95 -16.57
CA SER A 34 -19.39 4.86 -17.28
C SER A 34 -18.82 3.79 -16.36
N ASN A 35 -18.59 4.10 -15.08
CA ASN A 35 -17.97 3.22 -14.12
C ASN A 35 -18.98 2.43 -13.26
N THR A 36 -20.28 2.57 -13.51
CA THR A 36 -21.34 1.98 -12.66
C THR A 36 -21.57 0.47 -12.90
N GLY A 37 -21.00 -0.09 -13.95
CA GLY A 37 -21.12 -1.51 -14.26
C GLY A 37 -20.20 -2.39 -13.42
N LEU A 38 -20.61 -3.66 -13.18
CA LEU A 38 -19.75 -4.65 -12.55
C LEU A 38 -18.70 -5.20 -13.55
N ALA A 39 -19.06 -5.30 -14.81
CA ALA A 39 -18.18 -5.70 -15.89
C ALA A 39 -18.35 -4.76 -17.08
N THR A 40 -17.27 -4.53 -17.80
CA THR A 40 -17.29 -3.73 -19.03
C THR A 40 -17.39 -4.65 -20.24
N LYS A 41 -18.25 -4.28 -21.21
CA LYS A 41 -18.41 -5.07 -22.43
C LYS A 41 -17.25 -4.84 -23.39
N ASP A 42 -16.71 -3.63 -23.40
CA ASP A 42 -15.73 -3.21 -24.38
C ASP A 42 -14.33 -3.22 -23.77
N TYR A 43 -13.47 -3.96 -24.40
CA TYR A 43 -12.06 -4.05 -24.12
C TYR A 43 -11.33 -2.77 -24.56
N ASN A 44 -11.81 -2.17 -25.65
CA ASN A 44 -11.24 -0.98 -26.24
C ASN A 44 -12.00 0.27 -25.84
N THR A 45 -11.27 1.29 -25.47
CA THR A 45 -11.75 2.64 -25.38
C THR A 45 -11.14 3.48 -26.48
N ALA A 46 -11.85 4.48 -26.89
CA ALA A 46 -11.38 5.39 -27.89
C ALA A 46 -10.66 6.59 -27.25
N PHE A 47 -9.58 7.03 -27.84
CA PHE A 47 -8.93 8.30 -27.52
C PHE A 47 -8.79 9.13 -28.79
N TRP A 48 -8.66 10.42 -28.63
CA TRP A 48 -8.55 11.34 -29.74
C TRP A 48 -7.08 11.57 -30.10
N ASP A 49 -6.73 11.44 -31.37
CA ASP A 49 -5.38 11.61 -31.91
C ASP A 49 -5.11 12.98 -32.51
N GLY A 50 -6.09 13.92 -32.46
CA GLY A 50 -6.02 15.24 -33.04
C GLY A 50 -6.96 15.43 -34.20
N GLU A 51 -7.30 14.37 -34.94
CA GLU A 51 -8.26 14.39 -36.06
C GLU A 51 -9.33 13.31 -35.92
N ASN A 52 -8.99 12.18 -35.36
CA ASN A 52 -9.86 11.00 -35.25
C ASN A 52 -9.86 10.40 -33.85
N THR A 53 -10.91 9.64 -33.58
CA THR A 53 -10.97 8.81 -32.34
C THR A 53 -10.31 7.49 -32.61
N VAL A 54 -9.26 7.20 -31.85
CA VAL A 54 -8.49 5.95 -31.94
C VAL A 54 -8.87 5.03 -30.78
N SER A 55 -9.06 3.77 -31.06
CA SER A 55 -9.39 2.77 -30.05
C SER A 55 -8.20 2.49 -29.15
N PHE A 56 -8.46 2.40 -27.84
CA PHE A 56 -7.45 2.19 -26.83
C PHE A 56 -7.90 1.10 -25.84
N VAL A 57 -7.00 0.18 -25.51
CA VAL A 57 -7.34 -0.97 -24.67
C VAL A 57 -7.08 -0.66 -23.21
N TYR A 58 -8.12 -0.46 -22.41
CA TYR A 58 -7.98 -0.24 -20.98
C TYR A 58 -8.14 -1.51 -20.11
N GLN A 59 -8.79 -2.53 -20.63
CA GLN A 59 -9.08 -3.77 -19.90
C GLN A 59 -7.97 -4.83 -20.03
N GLN A 60 -6.70 -4.39 -20.05
CA GLN A 60 -5.56 -5.29 -20.19
C GLN A 60 -5.54 -6.40 -19.13
N TYR A 61 -5.95 -6.11 -17.90
CA TYR A 61 -6.00 -7.13 -16.84
C TYR A 61 -7.12 -8.15 -17.03
N GLY A 62 -8.25 -7.76 -17.62
CA GLY A 62 -9.31 -8.68 -18.01
C GLY A 62 -8.84 -9.62 -19.12
N ALA A 63 -8.20 -9.06 -20.17
CA ALA A 63 -7.63 -9.86 -21.24
C ALA A 63 -6.53 -10.81 -20.76
N LEU A 64 -5.67 -10.34 -19.83
CA LEU A 64 -4.65 -11.17 -19.22
C LEU A 64 -5.27 -12.32 -18.41
N ALA A 65 -6.35 -12.07 -17.65
CA ALA A 65 -7.06 -13.12 -16.92
C ALA A 65 -7.59 -14.18 -17.86
N HIS A 66 -8.22 -13.78 -18.96
CA HIS A 66 -8.70 -14.69 -19.98
C HIS A 66 -7.57 -15.53 -20.61
N SER A 67 -6.47 -14.88 -20.99
CA SER A 67 -5.28 -15.56 -21.51
C SER A 67 -4.72 -16.58 -20.52
N LEU A 68 -4.60 -16.21 -19.24
CA LEU A 68 -4.10 -17.10 -18.18
C LEU A 68 -5.01 -18.35 -17.99
N LEU A 69 -6.32 -18.18 -18.03
CA LEU A 69 -7.27 -19.29 -17.94
C LEU A 69 -7.14 -20.26 -19.14
N ASN A 70 -6.73 -19.73 -20.30
CA ASN A 70 -6.45 -20.52 -21.50
C ASN A 70 -4.98 -21.00 -21.59
N GLY A 71 -4.20 -20.88 -20.51
CA GLY A 71 -2.80 -21.33 -20.44
C GLY A 71 -1.82 -20.48 -21.27
N ARG A 72 -2.16 -19.21 -21.55
CA ARG A 72 -1.36 -18.25 -22.33
C ARG A 72 -0.90 -17.09 -21.42
N LEU A 73 0.22 -16.48 -21.79
CA LEU A 73 0.73 -15.27 -21.17
C LEU A 73 0.60 -14.03 -22.07
N ASP A 74 0.49 -14.24 -23.38
CA ASP A 74 0.23 -13.23 -24.38
C ASP A 74 -1.26 -12.90 -24.44
N LEU A 75 -1.56 -11.66 -24.82
CA LEU A 75 -2.93 -11.20 -25.01
C LEU A 75 -3.47 -11.69 -26.35
N GLU A 76 -4.79 -11.91 -26.42
CA GLU A 76 -5.50 -12.23 -27.65
C GLU A 76 -5.72 -10.94 -28.47
N ALA A 77 -4.63 -10.36 -28.94
CA ALA A 77 -4.62 -9.19 -29.78
C ALA A 77 -3.65 -9.43 -30.93
N ASP A 78 -4.14 -9.41 -32.14
CA ASP A 78 -3.33 -9.62 -33.34
C ASP A 78 -2.62 -8.32 -33.71
N PRO A 79 -1.28 -8.30 -33.79
CA PRO A 79 -0.54 -7.16 -34.27
C PRO A 79 -0.84 -6.90 -35.74
N PRO A 80 -0.83 -5.62 -36.20
CA PRO A 80 -0.96 -5.30 -37.60
C PRO A 80 0.09 -5.99 -38.46
N ALA A 81 -0.30 -6.47 -39.65
CA ALA A 81 0.61 -7.16 -40.54
C ALA A 81 1.81 -6.29 -40.94
N GLU A 82 1.58 -5.00 -41.07
CA GLU A 82 2.62 -4.00 -41.37
C GLU A 82 3.66 -3.90 -40.26
N LEU A 83 3.24 -4.03 -38.98
CA LEU A 83 4.15 -4.04 -37.83
C LEU A 83 5.03 -5.31 -37.83
N LEU A 84 4.44 -6.44 -38.20
CA LEU A 84 5.17 -7.73 -38.27
C LEU A 84 6.16 -7.77 -39.46
N ALA A 85 5.93 -6.95 -40.50
CA ALA A 85 6.78 -6.86 -41.68
C ALA A 85 7.99 -5.92 -41.48
N LEU A 86 8.05 -5.13 -40.40
CA LEU A 86 9.21 -4.29 -40.13
C LEU A 86 10.42 -5.10 -39.66
N ASP A 87 11.60 -4.77 -40.16
CA ASP A 87 12.88 -5.35 -39.68
C ASP A 87 13.11 -5.05 -38.19
N ASN A 88 12.68 -3.87 -37.75
CA ASN A 88 12.70 -3.47 -36.35
C ASN A 88 11.36 -2.84 -35.93
N PRO A 89 10.43 -3.61 -35.37
CA PRO A 89 9.12 -3.10 -34.93
C PRO A 89 9.20 -2.13 -33.73
N TYR A 90 10.36 -2.05 -33.07
CA TYR A 90 10.60 -1.15 -31.94
C TYR A 90 11.05 0.24 -32.36
N ASP A 91 11.46 0.43 -33.62
CA ASP A 91 11.86 1.73 -34.14
C ASP A 91 10.61 2.61 -34.42
N ALA A 92 10.48 3.70 -33.66
CA ALA A 92 9.38 4.64 -33.82
C ALA A 92 9.39 5.27 -35.22
N GLY A 93 10.57 5.65 -35.74
CA GLY A 93 10.70 6.25 -37.07
C GLY A 93 10.28 5.31 -38.20
N ALA A 94 10.58 4.01 -38.08
CA ALA A 94 10.15 3.01 -39.04
C ALA A 94 8.63 2.81 -39.03
N ARG A 95 8.01 2.82 -37.82
CA ARG A 95 6.55 2.74 -37.66
C ARG A 95 5.87 3.94 -38.24
N ASP A 96 6.37 5.16 -37.96
CA ASP A 96 5.82 6.41 -38.48
C ASP A 96 5.92 6.46 -40.01
N ALA A 97 7.07 6.05 -40.57
CA ALA A 97 7.27 5.97 -42.02
C ALA A 97 6.32 4.97 -42.71
N ALA A 98 6.00 3.89 -42.04
CA ALA A 98 5.05 2.87 -42.48
C ALA A 98 3.58 3.23 -42.16
N GLN A 99 3.32 4.39 -41.58
CA GLN A 99 1.98 4.87 -41.16
C GLN A 99 1.21 3.85 -40.29
N ILE A 100 1.92 3.13 -39.42
CA ILE A 100 1.33 2.15 -38.54
C ILE A 100 0.75 2.87 -37.32
N ASN A 101 -0.56 3.13 -37.35
CA ASN A 101 -1.29 3.84 -36.31
C ASN A 101 -2.05 2.89 -35.36
N ASP A 102 -2.28 1.63 -35.78
CA ASP A 102 -2.98 0.63 -34.98
C ASP A 102 -2.02 -0.17 -34.09
N ILE A 103 -1.39 0.55 -33.16
CA ILE A 103 -0.53 -0.06 -32.14
C ILE A 103 -1.26 -0.06 -30.82
N HIS A 104 -1.27 -1.20 -30.13
CA HIS A 104 -1.77 -1.26 -28.76
C HIS A 104 -0.86 -0.47 -27.83
N TRP A 105 -1.30 0.71 -27.45
CA TRP A 105 -0.57 1.60 -26.54
C TRP A 105 -0.39 0.94 -25.18
N ASP A 106 0.78 1.16 -24.56
CA ASP A 106 1.12 0.59 -23.23
C ASP A 106 1.04 -0.94 -23.15
N HIS A 107 1.32 -1.62 -24.23
CA HIS A 107 1.56 -3.06 -24.26
C HIS A 107 3.04 -3.34 -24.53
N ALA A 108 3.55 -4.40 -23.94
CA ALA A 108 4.83 -4.94 -24.33
C ALA A 108 4.64 -5.79 -25.59
N PHE A 109 5.43 -5.52 -26.63
CA PHE A 109 5.43 -6.31 -27.84
C PHE A 109 6.68 -7.20 -27.89
N TYR A 110 6.51 -8.51 -28.09
CA TYR A 110 7.62 -9.44 -28.17
C TYR A 110 7.25 -10.66 -29.01
N ASN A 111 8.13 -11.03 -29.94
CA ASN A 111 7.95 -12.17 -30.86
C ASN A 111 6.58 -12.16 -31.56
N GLY A 112 6.14 -11.02 -32.08
CA GLY A 112 4.87 -10.90 -32.78
C GLY A 112 3.63 -11.01 -31.92
N ARG A 113 3.74 -10.81 -30.60
CA ARG A 113 2.63 -10.88 -29.66
C ARG A 113 2.65 -9.74 -28.67
N TYR A 114 1.47 -9.36 -28.18
CA TYR A 114 1.31 -8.36 -27.15
C TYR A 114 1.23 -8.99 -25.76
N TYR A 115 1.82 -8.31 -24.78
CA TYR A 115 1.82 -8.68 -23.36
C TYR A 115 1.44 -7.49 -22.51
N VAL A 116 0.90 -7.74 -21.32
CA VAL A 116 0.67 -6.67 -20.34
C VAL A 116 2.01 -6.10 -19.89
N TYR A 117 2.13 -4.79 -19.97
CA TYR A 117 3.32 -4.05 -19.56
C TYR A 117 3.45 -3.92 -18.03
N PHE A 118 2.30 -3.88 -17.35
CA PHE A 118 2.24 -3.70 -15.89
C PHE A 118 2.38 -5.02 -15.15
N GLY A 119 2.61 -4.93 -13.81
CA GLY A 119 2.72 -6.11 -12.98
C GLY A 119 1.41 -6.91 -12.91
N ILE A 120 1.53 -8.21 -12.79
CA ILE A 120 0.45 -9.20 -12.89
C ILE A 120 -0.47 -9.26 -11.64
N VAL A 121 -0.02 -8.77 -10.48
CA VAL A 121 -0.71 -8.97 -9.18
C VAL A 121 -2.14 -8.45 -9.16
N PRO A 122 -2.48 -7.26 -9.70
CA PRO A 122 -3.87 -6.81 -9.74
C PRO A 122 -4.78 -7.79 -10.49
N CYS A 123 -4.30 -8.37 -11.59
CA CYS A 123 -5.02 -9.41 -12.33
C CYS A 123 -5.25 -10.67 -11.48
N LEU A 124 -4.20 -11.17 -10.83
CA LEU A 124 -4.27 -12.40 -10.03
C LEU A 124 -5.18 -12.26 -8.81
N LEU A 125 -5.30 -11.06 -8.24
CA LEU A 125 -6.12 -10.83 -7.06
C LEU A 125 -7.60 -10.65 -7.37
N PHE A 126 -7.95 -10.13 -8.54
CA PHE A 126 -9.32 -9.73 -8.85
C PHE A 126 -9.86 -10.32 -10.14
N GLN A 127 -9.26 -10.01 -11.29
CA GLN A 127 -9.82 -10.40 -12.59
C GLN A 127 -9.82 -11.91 -12.79
N LEU A 128 -8.68 -12.55 -12.52
CA LEU A 128 -8.54 -14.00 -12.69
C LEU A 128 -9.53 -14.79 -11.83
N PRO A 129 -9.63 -14.58 -10.49
CA PRO A 129 -10.60 -15.32 -9.69
C PRO A 129 -12.05 -14.96 -10.02
N PHE A 130 -12.32 -13.71 -10.42
CA PHE A 130 -13.67 -13.31 -10.84
C PHE A 130 -14.11 -14.06 -12.08
N GLU A 131 -13.30 -14.07 -13.15
CA GLU A 131 -13.61 -14.76 -14.39
C GLU A 131 -13.68 -16.29 -14.17
N ALA A 132 -12.74 -16.86 -13.42
CA ALA A 132 -12.73 -18.29 -13.11
C ALA A 132 -13.99 -18.74 -12.36
N LEU A 133 -14.57 -17.90 -11.51
CA LEU A 133 -15.75 -18.24 -10.70
C LEU A 133 -17.07 -17.92 -11.40
N THR A 134 -17.12 -16.88 -12.21
CA THR A 134 -18.36 -16.36 -12.80
C THR A 134 -18.49 -16.65 -14.29
N GLY A 135 -17.39 -16.91 -14.99
CA GLY A 135 -17.32 -16.96 -16.44
C GLY A 135 -17.48 -15.60 -17.13
N ILE A 136 -17.54 -14.51 -16.35
CA ILE A 136 -17.72 -13.14 -16.88
C ILE A 136 -16.34 -12.50 -17.03
N GLN A 137 -16.02 -12.07 -18.24
CA GLN A 137 -14.77 -11.37 -18.55
C GLN A 137 -14.85 -9.87 -18.15
N ASN A 138 -13.68 -9.27 -18.08
CA ASN A 138 -13.53 -7.82 -17.95
C ASN A 138 -14.21 -7.20 -16.71
N LEU A 139 -13.91 -7.74 -15.53
CA LEU A 139 -14.33 -7.11 -14.28
C LEU A 139 -13.91 -5.64 -14.26
N ALA A 140 -14.86 -4.73 -14.05
CA ALA A 140 -14.58 -3.30 -13.98
C ALA A 140 -13.62 -2.96 -12.83
N TYR A 141 -12.77 -1.96 -13.03
CA TYR A 141 -11.79 -1.57 -12.00
C TYR A 141 -12.42 -0.86 -10.81
N ALA A 142 -13.50 -0.10 -11.02
CA ALA A 142 -14.14 0.68 -9.96
C ALA A 142 -14.51 -0.15 -8.72
N PRO A 143 -15.23 -1.29 -8.80
CA PRO A 143 -15.53 -2.11 -7.62
C PRO A 143 -14.27 -2.69 -6.95
N CYS A 144 -13.24 -3.02 -7.73
CA CYS A 144 -11.95 -3.47 -7.18
C CYS A 144 -11.27 -2.34 -6.39
N MET A 145 -11.32 -1.12 -6.92
CA MET A 145 -10.73 0.05 -6.28
C MET A 145 -11.47 0.45 -5.01
N VAL A 146 -12.78 0.23 -4.91
CA VAL A 146 -13.51 0.37 -3.64
C VAL A 146 -12.92 -0.56 -2.58
N LEU A 147 -12.76 -1.85 -2.89
CA LEU A 147 -12.24 -2.81 -1.92
C LEU A 147 -10.79 -2.47 -1.52
N LEU A 148 -9.93 -2.16 -2.51
CA LEU A 148 -8.55 -1.74 -2.26
C LEU A 148 -8.49 -0.45 -1.44
N GLY A 149 -9.36 0.50 -1.73
CA GLY A 149 -9.46 1.75 -1.01
C GLY A 149 -9.87 1.57 0.45
N LEU A 150 -10.81 0.69 0.72
CA LEU A 150 -11.21 0.35 2.10
C LEU A 150 -10.07 -0.34 2.86
N ILE A 151 -9.34 -1.25 2.19
CA ILE A 151 -8.14 -1.90 2.76
C ILE A 151 -7.07 -0.85 3.07
N PHE A 152 -6.78 0.04 2.12
CA PHE A 152 -5.82 1.12 2.30
C PHE A 152 -6.20 2.02 3.48
N LEU A 153 -7.44 2.46 3.55
CA LEU A 153 -7.95 3.30 4.64
C LEU A 153 -7.83 2.60 6.00
N ALA A 154 -8.25 1.35 6.11
CA ALA A 154 -8.11 0.57 7.33
C ALA A 154 -6.63 0.42 7.74
N ALA A 155 -5.75 0.21 6.77
CA ALA A 155 -4.32 0.12 7.00
C ALA A 155 -3.71 1.48 7.45
N CYS A 156 -4.20 2.62 6.95
CA CYS A 156 -3.80 3.95 7.43
C CYS A 156 -4.11 4.12 8.92
N PHE A 157 -5.32 3.78 9.36
CA PHE A 157 -5.66 3.76 10.79
C PHE A 157 -4.76 2.81 11.58
N GLY A 158 -4.47 1.65 11.01
CA GLY A 158 -3.59 0.65 11.62
C GLY A 158 -2.15 1.14 11.79
N VAL A 159 -1.55 1.70 10.74
CA VAL A 159 -0.17 2.22 10.73
C VAL A 159 -0.03 3.39 11.69
N VAL A 160 -0.90 4.41 11.58
CA VAL A 160 -0.88 5.57 12.47
C VAL A 160 -1.11 5.13 13.93
N GLY A 161 -2.07 4.24 14.18
CA GLY A 161 -2.32 3.72 15.51
C GLY A 161 -1.14 2.96 16.10
N GLN A 162 -0.36 2.21 15.31
CA GLN A 162 0.87 1.57 15.77
C GLN A 162 2.00 2.59 16.00
N ALA A 163 2.13 3.57 15.11
CA ALA A 163 3.13 4.64 15.23
C ALA A 163 2.90 5.47 16.49
N VAL A 164 1.66 5.91 16.73
CA VAL A 164 1.30 6.68 17.93
C VAL A 164 1.60 5.87 19.19
N ARG A 165 1.18 4.60 19.26
CA ARG A 165 1.46 3.76 20.44
C ARG A 165 2.95 3.55 20.70
N ARG A 166 3.76 3.53 19.65
CA ARG A 166 5.18 3.17 19.78
C ARG A 166 6.07 4.38 20.02
N TRP A 167 5.81 5.49 19.34
CA TRP A 167 6.72 6.64 19.32
C TRP A 167 6.12 7.90 19.92
N PHE A 168 4.78 8.02 19.92
CA PHE A 168 4.09 9.23 20.37
C PHE A 168 2.99 8.92 21.40
N PRO A 169 3.31 8.23 22.53
CA PRO A 169 2.29 7.77 23.48
C PRO A 169 1.53 8.89 24.17
N GLN A 170 2.01 10.15 24.07
CA GLN A 170 1.39 11.35 24.61
C GLN A 170 0.52 12.10 23.57
N ALA A 171 0.48 11.64 22.30
CA ALA A 171 -0.32 12.29 21.28
C ALA A 171 -1.81 12.25 21.67
N SER A 172 -2.49 13.39 21.47
CA SER A 172 -3.94 13.46 21.66
C SER A 172 -4.69 12.65 20.58
N ALA A 173 -5.94 12.32 20.86
CA ALA A 173 -6.80 11.68 19.89
C ALA A 173 -6.96 12.54 18.62
N ALA A 174 -7.16 13.85 18.80
CA ALA A 174 -7.27 14.80 17.69
C ALA A 174 -6.02 14.79 16.79
N ALA A 175 -4.81 14.85 17.38
CA ALA A 175 -3.57 14.77 16.63
C ALA A 175 -3.43 13.44 15.86
N SER A 176 -3.88 12.33 16.46
CA SER A 176 -3.86 11.01 15.83
C SER A 176 -4.84 10.93 14.66
N LEU A 177 -6.04 11.50 14.79
CA LEU A 177 -7.04 11.56 13.71
C LEU A 177 -6.59 12.46 12.57
N LEU A 178 -6.00 13.62 12.88
CA LEU A 178 -5.39 14.49 11.87
C LEU A 178 -4.27 13.79 11.13
N ALA A 179 -3.44 12.99 11.82
CA ALA A 179 -2.40 12.20 11.17
C ALA A 179 -2.99 11.12 10.23
N VAL A 180 -4.08 10.46 10.61
CA VAL A 180 -4.78 9.53 9.70
C VAL A 180 -5.29 10.26 8.46
N ALA A 181 -5.98 11.40 8.66
CA ALA A 181 -6.49 12.20 7.56
C ALA A 181 -5.35 12.69 6.64
N ALA A 182 -4.23 13.16 7.22
CA ALA A 182 -3.07 13.60 6.47
C ALA A 182 -2.43 12.48 5.64
N VAL A 183 -2.31 11.27 6.19
CA VAL A 183 -1.79 10.11 5.46
C VAL A 183 -2.76 9.69 4.35
N ALA A 184 -4.05 9.58 4.65
CA ALA A 184 -5.06 9.15 3.70
C ALA A 184 -5.24 10.15 2.55
N LEU A 185 -5.37 11.44 2.86
CA LEU A 185 -5.61 12.48 1.84
C LEU A 185 -4.31 12.94 1.16
N GLY A 186 -3.22 13.06 1.92
CA GLY A 186 -1.93 13.51 1.40
C GLY A 186 -1.22 12.51 0.47
N SER A 187 -1.64 11.23 0.49
CA SER A 187 -1.15 10.20 -0.45
C SER A 187 -1.77 10.26 -1.85
N GLN A 188 -2.55 11.29 -2.15
CA GLN A 188 -3.34 11.42 -3.39
C GLN A 188 -4.32 10.27 -3.64
N PHE A 189 -4.66 9.55 -2.60
CA PHE A 189 -5.51 8.38 -2.62
C PHE A 189 -6.88 8.65 -3.28
N TYR A 190 -7.51 9.78 -2.98
CA TYR A 190 -8.77 10.18 -3.59
C TYR A 190 -8.66 10.40 -5.10
N TYR A 191 -7.52 10.91 -5.59
CA TYR A 191 -7.27 11.09 -7.02
C TYR A 191 -7.23 9.74 -7.75
N LEU A 192 -6.60 8.75 -7.14
CA LEU A 192 -6.59 7.39 -7.69
C LEU A 192 -8.01 6.84 -7.81
N LEU A 193 -8.87 7.08 -6.80
CA LEU A 193 -10.25 6.62 -6.80
C LEU A 193 -11.13 7.29 -7.86
N LEU A 194 -10.84 8.56 -8.20
CA LEU A 194 -11.58 9.29 -9.24
C LEU A 194 -11.36 8.73 -10.65
N ARG A 195 -10.28 8.02 -10.86
CA ARG A 195 -9.84 7.53 -12.17
C ARG A 195 -9.64 6.02 -12.15
N PRO A 196 -10.71 5.22 -12.27
CA PRO A 196 -10.63 3.76 -12.25
C PRO A 196 -10.07 3.20 -13.56
N TYR A 197 -8.85 3.64 -13.92
CA TYR A 197 -8.11 3.17 -15.07
C TYR A 197 -6.97 2.23 -14.65
N ILE A 198 -6.35 1.58 -15.61
CA ILE A 198 -5.33 0.56 -15.40
C ILE A 198 -4.15 1.05 -14.54
N TYR A 199 -3.71 2.29 -14.72
CA TYR A 199 -2.58 2.86 -13.99
C TYR A 199 -2.91 3.08 -12.53
N GLU A 200 -4.01 3.79 -12.28
CA GLU A 200 -4.49 4.13 -10.95
C GLU A 200 -4.86 2.88 -10.17
N TYR A 201 -5.46 1.90 -10.84
CA TYR A 201 -5.79 0.61 -10.25
C TYR A 201 -4.54 -0.15 -9.79
N ALA A 202 -3.50 -0.25 -10.65
CA ALA A 202 -2.24 -0.90 -10.29
C ALA A 202 -1.51 -0.17 -9.15
N ILE A 203 -1.52 1.17 -9.16
CA ILE A 203 -0.92 1.99 -8.10
C ILE A 203 -1.66 1.79 -6.78
N LEU A 204 -3.00 1.85 -6.80
CA LEU A 204 -3.82 1.68 -5.60
C LEU A 204 -3.68 0.27 -5.01
N CYS A 205 -3.61 -0.75 -5.87
CA CYS A 205 -3.35 -2.13 -5.44
C CYS A 205 -2.02 -2.24 -4.70
N GLY A 206 -0.94 -1.70 -5.28
CA GLY A 206 0.36 -1.66 -4.64
C GLY A 206 0.36 -0.87 -3.33
N ALA A 207 -0.29 0.29 -3.30
CA ALA A 207 -0.39 1.13 -2.10
C ALA A 207 -1.18 0.45 -0.97
N ALA A 208 -2.29 -0.22 -1.30
CA ALA A 208 -3.10 -0.95 -0.32
C ALA A 208 -2.31 -2.13 0.29
N LEU A 209 -1.62 -2.91 -0.55
CA LEU A 209 -0.77 -4.01 -0.11
C LEU A 209 0.40 -3.51 0.74
N LEU A 210 1.07 -2.44 0.31
CA LEU A 210 2.17 -1.84 1.06
C LEU A 210 1.73 -1.37 2.44
N MET A 211 0.66 -0.58 2.52
CA MET A 211 0.15 -0.07 3.79
C MET A 211 -0.32 -1.19 4.72
N LEU A 212 -0.97 -2.21 4.18
CA LEU A 212 -1.37 -3.40 4.94
C LEU A 212 -0.13 -4.16 5.47
N GLY A 213 0.87 -4.35 4.62
CA GLY A 213 2.15 -4.97 4.98
C GLY A 213 2.87 -4.21 6.10
N LEU A 214 2.97 -2.88 5.98
CA LEU A 214 3.55 -2.01 7.01
C LEU A 214 2.78 -2.07 8.33
N TRP A 215 1.45 -2.05 8.28
CA TRP A 215 0.63 -2.22 9.49
C TRP A 215 0.92 -3.56 10.18
N LEU A 216 0.96 -4.66 9.42
CA LEU A 216 1.26 -5.99 9.94
C LEU A 216 2.68 -6.06 10.51
N TRP A 217 3.69 -5.49 9.86
CA TRP A 217 5.07 -5.43 10.35
C TRP A 217 5.19 -4.62 11.64
N LEU A 218 4.58 -3.43 11.71
CA LEU A 218 4.56 -2.62 12.93
C LEU A 218 3.85 -3.35 14.07
N SER A 219 2.74 -4.03 13.76
CA SER A 219 2.01 -4.86 14.72
C SER A 219 2.86 -6.06 15.18
N ALA A 220 3.57 -6.73 14.25
CA ALA A 220 4.48 -7.83 14.57
C ALA A 220 5.62 -7.36 15.48
N ALA A 221 6.24 -6.22 15.17
CA ALA A 221 7.31 -5.63 15.98
C ALA A 221 6.88 -5.30 17.42
N SER A 222 5.58 -5.11 17.65
CA SER A 222 4.98 -4.86 18.98
C SER A 222 4.39 -6.11 19.64
N THR A 223 4.39 -7.25 18.94
CA THR A 223 3.81 -8.52 19.47
C THR A 223 4.82 -9.22 20.38
N PRO A 224 4.43 -9.61 21.61
CA PRO A 224 5.29 -10.40 22.49
C PRO A 224 5.71 -11.73 21.88
N VAL A 225 6.92 -12.21 22.23
CA VAL A 225 7.49 -13.46 21.69
C VAL A 225 6.69 -14.69 22.11
N GLU A 226 6.06 -14.62 23.28
CA GLU A 226 5.19 -15.68 23.83
C GLU A 226 3.98 -15.96 22.93
N LYS A 227 3.50 -14.94 22.20
CA LYS A 227 2.43 -15.07 21.20
C LYS A 227 2.99 -15.45 19.82
N ARG A 228 3.79 -16.52 19.79
CA ARG A 228 4.55 -16.92 18.59
C ARG A 228 3.70 -17.10 17.34
N GLY A 229 2.54 -17.76 17.44
CA GLY A 229 1.64 -17.95 16.28
C GLY A 229 1.18 -16.64 15.65
N ALA A 230 0.69 -15.70 16.48
CA ALA A 230 0.27 -14.38 16.01
C ALA A 230 1.44 -13.54 15.47
N LEU A 231 2.64 -13.69 16.05
CA LEU A 231 3.85 -13.02 15.56
C LEU A 231 4.22 -13.54 14.17
N VAL A 232 4.29 -14.87 14.01
CA VAL A 232 4.65 -15.49 12.72
C VAL A 232 3.62 -15.16 11.64
N ALA A 233 2.33 -15.27 11.96
CA ALA A 233 1.27 -14.91 11.01
C ALA A 233 1.42 -13.46 10.50
N LYS A 234 1.61 -12.50 11.39
CA LYS A 234 1.79 -11.09 10.99
C LYS A 234 3.05 -10.87 10.16
N LEU A 235 4.14 -11.57 10.48
CA LEU A 235 5.37 -11.48 9.69
C LEU A 235 5.17 -12.09 8.29
N VAL A 236 4.58 -13.27 8.19
CA VAL A 236 4.34 -13.95 6.92
C VAL A 236 3.41 -13.14 6.04
N PHE A 237 2.20 -12.80 6.54
CA PHE A 237 1.23 -12.04 5.75
C PHE A 237 1.72 -10.62 5.43
N GLY A 238 2.40 -9.95 6.38
CA GLY A 238 2.97 -8.63 6.11
C GLY A 238 4.06 -8.68 5.05
N SER A 239 4.96 -9.67 5.10
CA SER A 239 6.00 -9.82 4.08
C SER A 239 5.43 -10.27 2.74
N LEU A 240 4.39 -11.11 2.72
CA LEU A 240 3.70 -11.47 1.50
C LEU A 240 3.05 -10.23 0.84
N CYS A 241 2.35 -9.40 1.62
CA CYS A 241 1.78 -8.15 1.10
C CYS A 241 2.85 -7.26 0.48
N VAL A 242 3.99 -7.05 1.17
CA VAL A 242 5.09 -6.23 0.63
C VAL A 242 5.69 -6.85 -0.62
N ALA A 243 5.97 -8.16 -0.65
CA ALA A 243 6.51 -8.83 -1.82
C ALA A 243 5.57 -8.76 -3.05
N LEU A 244 4.25 -8.81 -2.84
CA LEU A 244 3.27 -8.66 -3.92
C LEU A 244 3.26 -7.25 -4.52
N VAL A 245 3.78 -6.24 -3.82
CA VAL A 245 3.89 -4.86 -4.34
C VAL A 245 4.76 -4.82 -5.60
N ALA A 246 5.84 -5.61 -5.66
CA ALA A 246 6.70 -5.71 -6.83
C ALA A 246 5.93 -6.10 -8.11
N GLY A 247 4.94 -6.99 -7.94
CA GLY A 247 4.06 -7.42 -9.04
C GLY A 247 2.87 -6.48 -9.30
N CYS A 248 2.79 -5.32 -8.61
CA CYS A 248 1.89 -4.21 -8.95
C CYS A 248 2.68 -3.09 -9.64
N ARG A 249 3.68 -2.56 -8.95
CA ARG A 249 4.56 -1.47 -9.38
C ARG A 249 5.95 -1.69 -8.78
N PRO A 250 6.95 -2.16 -9.55
CA PRO A 250 8.26 -2.54 -9.03
C PRO A 250 8.98 -1.45 -8.24
N GLN A 251 8.83 -0.17 -8.62
CA GLN A 251 9.46 0.94 -7.91
C GLN A 251 8.96 1.11 -6.48
N MET A 252 7.75 0.66 -6.16
CA MET A 252 7.21 0.73 -4.80
C MET A 252 7.85 -0.30 -3.87
N GLU A 253 8.54 -1.31 -4.38
CA GLU A 253 9.24 -2.32 -3.57
C GLU A 253 10.37 -1.71 -2.75
N LEU A 254 10.88 -0.54 -3.12
CA LEU A 254 11.87 0.20 -2.31
C LEU A 254 11.40 0.45 -0.88
N PHE A 255 10.09 0.52 -0.64
CA PHE A 255 9.55 0.63 0.71
C PHE A 255 9.77 -0.62 1.58
N ALA A 256 10.17 -1.77 1.00
CA ALA A 256 10.58 -2.95 1.76
C ALA A 256 11.77 -2.65 2.70
N PHE A 257 12.63 -1.67 2.37
CA PHE A 257 13.70 -1.21 3.25
C PHE A 257 13.22 -0.66 4.59
N LEU A 258 11.95 -0.28 4.71
CA LEU A 258 11.35 0.09 6.00
C LEU A 258 11.32 -1.06 7.02
N ALA A 259 11.48 -2.31 6.58
CA ALA A 259 11.70 -3.45 7.46
C ALA A 259 12.89 -3.20 8.41
N VAL A 260 13.96 -2.59 7.90
CA VAL A 260 15.18 -2.33 8.67
C VAL A 260 14.90 -1.49 9.92
N PRO A 261 14.42 -0.25 9.85
CA PRO A 261 14.15 0.56 11.05
C PRO A 261 13.01 -0.01 11.92
N ILE A 262 12.06 -0.76 11.34
CA ILE A 262 10.96 -1.39 12.10
C ILE A 262 11.48 -2.51 13.00
N PHE A 263 12.34 -3.39 12.49
CA PHE A 263 12.80 -4.60 13.20
C PHE A 263 14.17 -4.46 13.87
N TRP A 264 14.97 -3.47 13.49
CA TRP A 264 16.31 -3.21 14.01
C TRP A 264 16.39 -3.14 15.56
N PRO A 265 15.49 -2.40 16.26
CA PRO A 265 15.51 -2.34 17.70
C PRO A 265 15.32 -3.71 18.38
N ARG A 266 14.50 -4.57 17.75
CA ARG A 266 14.24 -5.93 18.24
C ARG A 266 15.47 -6.83 18.06
N TYR A 267 16.13 -6.71 16.91
CA TYR A 267 17.34 -7.49 16.60
C TYR A 267 18.52 -7.15 17.54
N ILE A 268 18.77 -5.87 17.77
CA ILE A 268 19.83 -5.40 18.68
C ILE A 268 19.49 -5.77 20.14
N GLY A 269 18.23 -5.63 20.53
CA GLY A 269 17.77 -6.01 21.87
C GLY A 269 18.03 -7.50 22.17
N GLN A 270 17.79 -8.38 21.22
CA GLN A 270 18.06 -9.81 21.37
C GLN A 270 19.56 -10.13 21.46
N LYS A 271 20.42 -9.45 20.70
CA LYS A 271 21.89 -9.62 20.82
C LYS A 271 22.43 -9.17 22.18
N ARG A 272 21.91 -8.08 22.76
CA ARG A 272 22.31 -7.60 24.09
C ARG A 272 21.86 -8.55 25.21
N LEU A 273 20.72 -9.21 25.04
CA LEU A 273 20.22 -10.21 26.02
C LEU A 273 21.06 -11.52 26.02
N ARG A 274 21.57 -11.91 24.83
CA ARG A 274 22.48 -13.09 24.74
C ARG A 274 23.88 -12.82 25.30
N GLY A 275 24.28 -11.55 25.41
CA GLY A 275 25.61 -11.16 25.87
C GLY A 275 25.72 -10.71 27.34
N ARG A 276 24.61 -10.49 28.06
CA ARG A 276 24.60 -10.04 29.46
C ARG A 276 23.29 -10.45 30.12
N GLY A 277 23.39 -11.26 31.16
CA GLY A 277 22.24 -11.70 31.98
C GLY A 277 21.67 -10.58 32.88
N GLY A 278 21.09 -9.54 32.28
CA GLY A 278 20.40 -8.48 32.99
C GLY A 278 19.20 -7.95 32.16
N PRO A 279 18.11 -7.49 32.83
CA PRO A 279 16.92 -7.04 32.15
C PRO A 279 17.21 -5.77 31.29
N PRO A 280 16.67 -5.67 30.10
CA PRO A 280 16.91 -4.51 29.23
C PRO A 280 16.20 -3.28 29.78
N ARG A 281 16.97 -2.29 30.21
CA ARG A 281 16.46 -0.93 30.31
C ARG A 281 16.31 -0.39 28.90
N PHE A 282 15.08 -0.28 28.42
CA PHE A 282 14.76 0.41 27.18
C PHE A 282 15.05 1.90 27.35
N CYS A 283 16.27 2.31 26.99
CA CYS A 283 16.60 3.69 26.81
C CYS A 283 16.15 4.07 25.39
N CYS A 284 15.04 4.79 25.27
CA CYS A 284 14.62 5.48 24.04
C CYS A 284 15.68 6.54 23.68
N ARG A 285 16.73 6.13 22.95
CA ARG A 285 17.78 7.04 22.47
C ARG A 285 17.60 7.33 20.99
N TRP A 286 16.46 7.90 20.67
CA TRP A 286 16.21 8.62 19.42
C TRP A 286 15.51 9.95 19.75
N CYS A 287 16.11 10.72 20.67
CA CYS A 287 15.95 12.15 20.63
C CYS A 287 17.05 12.68 19.73
N TRP A 288 16.72 13.08 18.53
CA TRP A 288 17.45 14.09 17.82
C TRP A 288 17.38 15.34 18.71
N SER A 289 18.43 15.55 19.46
CA SER A 289 18.61 16.73 20.29
C SER A 289 18.73 17.95 19.39
N LEU A 290 17.66 18.73 19.34
CA LEU A 290 17.82 20.17 19.18
C LEU A 290 18.61 20.70 20.39
N PRO A 291 19.66 21.50 20.22
CA PRO A 291 20.43 22.01 21.35
C PRO A 291 19.58 23.02 22.13
N GLY A 292 19.28 22.71 23.38
CA GLY A 292 18.73 23.66 24.30
C GLY A 292 17.51 23.22 25.11
N SER A 293 17.60 22.12 25.88
CA SER A 293 16.90 22.00 27.18
C SER A 293 17.21 20.62 27.81
N CYS A 294 18.39 20.47 28.35
CA CYS A 294 18.68 19.42 29.31
C CYS A 294 18.62 20.01 30.72
N GLY A 295 17.41 20.01 31.28
CA GLY A 295 17.23 20.28 32.70
C GLY A 295 17.68 19.06 33.49
N THR A 296 18.86 19.11 34.03
CA THR A 296 19.40 18.14 34.98
C THR A 296 18.64 18.20 36.29
N THR A 297 17.81 17.27 36.58
CA THR A 297 17.39 16.96 37.96
C THR A 297 18.24 15.80 38.45
N LEU A 298 19.41 16.13 38.95
CA LEU A 298 20.16 15.32 39.92
C LEU A 298 19.41 15.36 41.25
N ARG A 299 18.60 14.35 41.52
CA ARG A 299 18.18 14.05 42.87
C ARG A 299 19.27 13.19 43.53
N GLY A 300 20.22 13.87 44.20
CA GLY A 300 21.10 13.26 45.15
C GLY A 300 20.30 12.74 46.34
N SER A 301 20.47 11.45 46.67
CA SER A 301 20.02 10.87 47.93
C SER A 301 20.90 11.43 49.05
N ALA A 302 20.46 12.50 49.72
CA ALA A 302 21.01 12.90 51.00
C ALA A 302 20.42 11.95 52.08
N ARG A 303 21.24 11.11 52.68
CA ARG A 303 20.92 10.45 53.97
C ARG A 303 20.98 11.52 55.07
N PRO A 304 20.02 11.59 55.99
CA PRO A 304 20.13 12.46 57.14
C PRO A 304 21.17 11.90 58.11
N LEU A 305 22.18 12.72 58.43
CA LEU A 305 23.08 12.50 59.55
C LEU A 305 22.31 12.80 60.85
N THR A 306 22.05 11.76 61.64
CA THR A 306 21.62 11.90 63.03
C THR A 306 22.80 12.30 63.90
N LEU A 307 22.79 13.55 64.34
CA LEU A 307 23.67 14.02 65.44
C LEU A 307 23.06 13.55 66.78
N ALA A 308 23.86 12.81 67.53
CA ALA A 308 23.54 12.41 68.90
C ALA A 308 23.69 13.66 69.86
N PRO A 309 22.87 13.79 70.91
CA PRO A 309 23.00 14.85 71.87
C PRO A 309 24.15 14.58 72.83
N THR A 310 25.06 15.51 72.98
CA THR A 310 26.06 15.53 74.06
C THR A 310 25.39 16.10 75.31
N THR A 311 25.38 15.28 76.34
CA THR A 311 25.07 15.66 77.72
C THR A 311 26.28 16.41 78.30
N THR A 312 26.08 17.57 78.83
CA THR A 312 26.51 18.04 80.16
C THR A 312 25.63 19.20 80.57
#